data_c53b047fc7727cc9babb03edd184c664
#
_entry.id   c53b047fc7727cc9babb03edd184c664
#
_cell.length_a   1.000
_cell.length_b   1.000
_cell.length_c   1.000
_cell.angle_alpha   90.00
_cell.angle_beta   90.00
_cell.angle_gamma   90.00
#
_symmetry.space_group_name_H-M   'P 1'
#
loop_
_entity.id
_entity.type
_entity.pdbx_description
1 polymer ?
#
loop_
_entity_poly.entity_id
_entity_poly.type
_entity_poly.pdbx_seq_one_letter_code
_entity_poly.pdbx_strand_id
1 'polypeptide(L)'
;MTLAQSNLLLLLTAAMWGSSFVLQKMAMDIMEPFIYNALRFTLAALCLMPIRYFRRGNIDVIKSTDKRHMLIGTISAGTLMFFAVAFQQIGIKETTVSNTGFITGLYIVFVPMIGVALGHKYNPKIWLAILIACSGLYLLSGMDGLYMKKGDLFILISAFFWGTHLIVIDMISHRHHPIAFAIRQFFVCGILSLFAALITGESLIVPSMEGWFYICISGVVAIALGYTFQIYGQKVTPPSQAALIFSTEAVFSAVAGIYFLGEVLGSKALIGCLLMLGGSLMAQFYPPLNHRMTEQKSLS
;
A
#
# COMPACT_ATOMS: atom_id res chain seq x y z
N MET A 1 20.08 -3.05 7.81
CA MET A 1 19.66 -2.43 6.51
C MET A 1 19.92 -0.94 6.60
N THR A 2 20.53 -0.34 5.57
CA THR A 2 20.75 1.11 5.51
C THR A 2 19.47 1.84 5.05
N LEU A 3 19.39 3.16 5.27
CA LEU A 3 18.27 3.98 4.79
C LEU A 3 18.11 3.90 3.26
N ALA A 4 19.23 3.91 2.52
CA ALA A 4 19.21 3.77 1.06
C ALA A 4 18.62 2.42 0.60
N GLN A 5 19.01 1.32 1.25
CA GLN A 5 18.44 -0.01 0.98
C GLN A 5 16.95 -0.07 1.31
N SER A 6 16.54 0.56 2.42
CA SER A 6 15.14 0.69 2.81
C SER A 6 14.33 1.43 1.75
N ASN A 7 14.80 2.62 1.35
CA ASN A 7 14.11 3.43 0.34
C ASN A 7 14.03 2.72 -1.02
N LEU A 8 15.07 1.94 -1.40
CA LEU A 8 15.02 1.13 -2.62
C LEU A 8 13.95 0.04 -2.53
N LEU A 9 13.82 -0.66 -1.39
CA LEU A 9 12.74 -1.65 -1.21
C LEU A 9 11.36 -1.01 -1.31
N LEU A 10 11.17 0.18 -0.72
CA LEU A 10 9.91 0.91 -0.80
C LEU A 10 9.60 1.38 -2.22
N LEU A 11 10.61 1.81 -2.97
CA LEU A 11 10.45 2.19 -4.39
C LEU A 11 10.10 0.98 -5.26
N LEU A 12 10.75 -0.17 -5.05
CA LEU A 12 10.38 -1.43 -5.72
C LEU A 12 8.94 -1.84 -5.38
N THR A 13 8.52 -1.64 -4.14
CA THR A 13 7.13 -1.86 -3.73
C THR A 13 6.17 -0.95 -4.49
N ALA A 14 6.48 0.34 -4.60
CA ALA A 14 5.68 1.30 -5.36
C ALA A 14 5.57 0.89 -6.85
N ALA A 15 6.66 0.41 -7.44
CA ALA A 15 6.66 -0.09 -8.82
C ALA A 15 5.76 -1.33 -8.98
N MET A 16 5.86 -2.30 -8.05
CA MET A 16 5.00 -3.49 -8.05
C MET A 16 3.53 -3.15 -7.88
N TRP A 17 3.20 -2.25 -6.95
CA TRP A 17 1.82 -1.86 -6.70
C TRP A 17 1.22 -1.05 -7.84
N GLY A 18 1.91 -0.02 -8.31
CA GLY A 18 1.47 0.80 -9.44
C GLY A 18 1.23 -0.02 -10.70
N SER A 19 2.17 -0.89 -11.07
CA SER A 19 2.01 -1.78 -12.22
C SER A 19 0.87 -2.79 -12.02
N SER A 20 0.61 -3.23 -10.77
CA SER A 20 -0.45 -4.19 -10.49
C SER A 20 -1.87 -3.63 -10.66
N PHE A 21 -2.06 -2.30 -10.68
CA PHE A 21 -3.39 -1.73 -10.90
C PHE A 21 -3.98 -2.08 -12.27
N VAL A 22 -3.15 -2.29 -13.29
CA VAL A 22 -3.61 -2.81 -14.59
C VAL A 22 -4.21 -4.21 -14.42
N LEU A 23 -3.49 -5.12 -13.76
CA LEU A 23 -3.98 -6.47 -13.50
C LEU A 23 -5.25 -6.48 -12.64
N GLN A 24 -5.32 -5.59 -11.65
CA GLN A 24 -6.50 -5.43 -10.81
C GLN A 24 -7.69 -4.90 -11.61
N LYS A 25 -7.49 -3.97 -12.53
CA LYS A 25 -8.53 -3.45 -13.42
C LYS A 25 -9.06 -4.55 -14.34
N MET A 26 -8.16 -5.26 -15.02
CA MET A 26 -8.51 -6.36 -15.92
C MET A 26 -9.22 -7.52 -15.17
N ALA A 27 -8.81 -7.82 -13.94
CA ALA A 27 -9.49 -8.81 -13.12
C ALA A 27 -10.95 -8.43 -12.81
N MET A 28 -11.25 -7.13 -12.65
CA MET A 28 -12.61 -6.65 -12.37
C MET A 28 -13.57 -6.77 -13.55
N ASP A 29 -13.07 -7.00 -14.76
CA ASP A 29 -13.90 -7.27 -15.94
C ASP A 29 -14.43 -8.71 -15.94
N ILE A 30 -13.79 -9.63 -15.20
CA ILE A 30 -14.10 -11.07 -15.23
C ILE A 30 -14.48 -11.66 -13.87
N MET A 31 -14.22 -10.95 -12.76
CA MET A 31 -14.55 -11.44 -11.42
C MET A 31 -14.89 -10.31 -10.44
N GLU A 32 -15.55 -10.70 -9.35
CA GLU A 32 -16.03 -9.75 -8.37
C GLU A 32 -14.92 -9.33 -7.35
N PRO A 33 -15.05 -8.14 -6.72
CA PRO A 33 -14.00 -7.54 -5.89
C PRO A 33 -13.57 -8.36 -4.68
N PHE A 34 -14.54 -8.88 -3.91
CA PHE A 34 -14.22 -9.50 -2.63
C PHE A 34 -13.63 -10.90 -2.80
N ILE A 35 -14.16 -11.70 -3.74
CA ILE A 35 -13.58 -13.03 -4.02
C ILE A 35 -12.17 -12.91 -4.61
N TYR A 36 -11.92 -11.92 -5.47
CA TYR A 36 -10.59 -11.63 -5.97
C TYR A 36 -9.62 -11.30 -4.83
N ASN A 37 -10.02 -10.42 -3.90
CA ASN A 37 -9.24 -10.09 -2.73
C ASN A 37 -9.01 -11.30 -1.81
N ALA A 38 -10.05 -12.08 -1.52
CA ALA A 38 -9.95 -13.28 -0.69
C ALA A 38 -8.89 -14.25 -1.22
N LEU A 39 -8.92 -14.53 -2.52
CA LEU A 39 -8.01 -15.49 -3.15
C LEU A 39 -6.57 -14.98 -3.20
N ARG A 40 -6.34 -13.73 -3.65
CA ARG A 40 -4.97 -13.21 -3.79
C ARG A 40 -4.28 -13.01 -2.44
N PHE A 41 -4.99 -12.59 -1.38
CA PHE A 41 -4.41 -12.43 -0.04
C PHE A 41 -4.16 -13.79 0.63
N THR A 42 -5.07 -14.75 0.48
CA THR A 42 -4.85 -16.11 0.96
C THR A 42 -3.66 -16.76 0.27
N LEU A 43 -3.57 -16.65 -1.06
CA LEU A 43 -2.43 -17.16 -1.83
C LEU A 43 -1.12 -16.53 -1.37
N ALA A 44 -1.09 -15.20 -1.17
CA ALA A 44 0.09 -14.51 -0.67
C ALA A 44 0.55 -15.02 0.71
N ALA A 45 -0.40 -15.26 1.63
CA ALA A 45 -0.11 -15.85 2.92
C ALA A 45 0.49 -17.25 2.78
N LEU A 46 -0.11 -18.10 1.93
CA LEU A 46 0.36 -19.46 1.69
C LEU A 46 1.76 -19.48 1.05
N CYS A 47 2.06 -18.59 0.11
CA CYS A 47 3.38 -18.46 -0.52
C CYS A 47 4.49 -18.07 0.47
N LEU A 48 4.18 -17.30 1.51
CA LEU A 48 5.15 -16.91 2.53
C LEU A 48 5.37 -17.98 3.61
N MET A 49 4.45 -18.92 3.80
CA MET A 49 4.57 -19.96 4.83
C MET A 49 5.83 -20.85 4.68
N PRO A 50 6.17 -21.38 3.50
CA PRO A 50 7.39 -22.16 3.32
C PRO A 50 8.64 -21.34 3.66
N ILE A 51 8.70 -20.08 3.22
CA ILE A 51 9.83 -19.18 3.51
C ILE A 51 10.00 -19.00 5.03
N ARG A 52 8.89 -18.83 5.75
CA ARG A 52 8.87 -18.72 7.20
C ARG A 52 9.31 -20.02 7.87
N TYR A 53 8.89 -21.18 7.34
CA TYR A 53 9.24 -22.50 7.88
C TYR A 53 10.73 -22.78 7.74
N PHE A 54 11.31 -22.61 6.54
CA PHE A 54 12.73 -22.88 6.28
C PHE A 54 13.69 -21.90 6.98
N ARG A 55 13.24 -20.67 7.30
CA ARG A 55 14.03 -19.68 8.01
C ARG A 55 13.88 -19.72 9.54
N ARG A 56 13.20 -20.68 10.11
CA ARG A 56 12.98 -20.78 11.57
C ARG A 56 14.26 -20.84 12.40
N GLY A 57 15.36 -21.39 11.87
CA GLY A 57 16.64 -21.56 12.58
C GLY A 57 17.52 -20.30 12.68
N ASN A 58 17.31 -19.28 11.86
CA ASN A 58 18.13 -18.07 11.79
C ASN A 58 17.42 -16.80 12.33
N ILE A 59 16.37 -16.99 13.10
CA ILE A 59 15.57 -15.87 13.56
C ILE A 59 15.96 -15.58 14.99
N ASP A 60 16.63 -14.43 15.19
CA ASP A 60 16.69 -13.80 16.50
C ASP A 60 15.30 -13.86 17.11
N VAL A 61 15.20 -14.56 18.24
CA VAL A 61 13.96 -14.63 19.03
C VAL A 61 13.71 -13.20 19.50
N ILE A 62 13.01 -12.43 18.68
CA ILE A 62 12.39 -11.21 19.16
C ILE A 62 11.48 -11.73 20.27
N LYS A 63 11.90 -11.53 21.51
CA LYS A 63 11.11 -11.86 22.70
C LYS A 63 9.82 -11.04 22.59
N SER A 64 8.84 -11.60 21.90
CA SER A 64 7.49 -11.06 21.87
C SER A 64 6.91 -11.27 23.26
N THR A 65 7.07 -10.28 24.09
CA THR A 65 6.69 -10.31 25.49
C THR A 65 5.19 -10.22 25.67
N ASP A 66 4.43 -9.77 24.67
CA ASP A 66 2.99 -9.59 24.79
C ASP A 66 2.21 -10.16 23.59
N LYS A 67 1.66 -11.37 23.77
CA LYS A 67 0.80 -12.05 22.79
C LYS A 67 -0.46 -11.22 22.46
N ARG A 68 -1.00 -10.47 23.43
CA ARG A 68 -2.19 -9.63 23.25
C ARG A 68 -1.89 -8.46 22.33
N HIS A 69 -0.78 -7.76 22.53
CA HIS A 69 -0.34 -6.67 21.65
C HIS A 69 -0.10 -7.15 20.22
N MET A 70 0.52 -8.32 20.07
CA MET A 70 0.72 -8.95 18.77
C MET A 70 -0.60 -9.27 18.06
N LEU A 71 -1.56 -9.83 18.78
CA LEU A 71 -2.87 -10.19 18.23
C LEU A 71 -3.64 -8.93 17.79
N ILE A 72 -3.75 -7.93 18.67
CA ILE A 72 -4.42 -6.67 18.38
C ILE A 72 -3.79 -6.00 17.15
N GLY A 73 -2.46 -5.89 17.12
CA GLY A 73 -1.76 -5.28 16.01
C GLY A 73 -1.98 -6.00 14.68
N THR A 74 -1.97 -7.34 14.70
CA THR A 74 -2.24 -8.15 13.51
C THR A 74 -3.68 -7.97 13.00
N ILE A 75 -4.66 -8.03 13.91
CA ILE A 75 -6.08 -7.86 13.56
C ILE A 75 -6.31 -6.45 13.04
N SER A 76 -5.78 -5.42 13.72
CA SER A 76 -5.92 -4.02 13.27
C SER A 76 -5.33 -3.81 11.88
N ALA A 77 -4.10 -4.26 11.62
CA ALA A 77 -3.46 -4.13 10.33
C ALA A 77 -4.22 -4.88 9.23
N GLY A 78 -4.63 -6.12 9.48
CA GLY A 78 -5.38 -6.92 8.51
C GLY A 78 -6.78 -6.37 8.22
N THR A 79 -7.45 -5.80 9.22
CA THR A 79 -8.77 -5.16 9.05
C THR A 79 -8.66 -3.84 8.27
N LEU A 80 -7.66 -3.01 8.58
CA LEU A 80 -7.40 -1.78 7.81
C LEU A 80 -7.07 -2.10 6.36
N MET A 81 -6.24 -3.13 6.14
CA MET A 81 -5.91 -3.64 4.81
C MET A 81 -7.17 -4.13 4.08
N PHE A 82 -8.08 -4.85 4.75
CA PHE A 82 -9.35 -5.28 4.17
C PHE A 82 -10.17 -4.09 3.68
N PHE A 83 -10.41 -3.08 4.53
CA PHE A 83 -11.16 -1.90 4.10
C PHE A 83 -10.46 -1.15 2.96
N ALA A 84 -9.14 -1.00 3.04
CA ALA A 84 -8.37 -0.34 1.99
C ALA A 84 -8.53 -1.06 0.64
N VAL A 85 -8.29 -2.38 0.57
CA VAL A 85 -8.40 -3.12 -0.70
C VAL A 85 -9.85 -3.30 -1.16
N ALA A 86 -10.83 -3.39 -0.25
CA ALA A 86 -12.24 -3.48 -0.57
C ALA A 86 -12.70 -2.23 -1.32
N PHE A 87 -12.49 -1.05 -0.73
CA PHE A 87 -12.84 0.21 -1.37
C PHE A 87 -12.03 0.47 -2.65
N GLN A 88 -10.74 0.11 -2.67
CA GLN A 88 -9.92 0.24 -3.87
C GLN A 88 -10.43 -0.65 -5.00
N GLN A 89 -10.78 -1.90 -4.72
CA GLN A 89 -11.22 -2.83 -5.74
C GLN A 89 -12.61 -2.49 -6.29
N ILE A 90 -13.53 -1.99 -5.44
CA ILE A 90 -14.81 -1.45 -5.87
C ILE A 90 -14.59 -0.20 -6.75
N GLY A 91 -13.71 0.70 -6.31
CA GLY A 91 -13.44 1.96 -7.01
C GLY A 91 -12.77 1.76 -8.37
N ILE A 92 -11.78 0.88 -8.48
CA ILE A 92 -11.05 0.65 -9.74
C ILE A 92 -11.94 0.10 -10.84
N LYS A 93 -13.03 -0.58 -10.49
CA LYS A 93 -14.04 -1.05 -11.44
C LYS A 93 -14.68 0.11 -12.23
N GLU A 94 -14.82 1.29 -11.62
CA GLU A 94 -15.53 2.45 -12.17
C GLU A 94 -14.62 3.63 -12.55
N THR A 95 -13.28 3.49 -12.42
CA THR A 95 -12.33 4.56 -12.76
C THR A 95 -11.15 4.03 -13.60
N THR A 96 -10.25 4.92 -14.03
CA THR A 96 -9.05 4.54 -14.79
C THR A 96 -7.93 4.06 -13.87
N VAL A 97 -6.94 3.36 -14.43
CA VAL A 97 -5.74 2.93 -13.71
C VAL A 97 -4.92 4.13 -13.25
N SER A 98 -4.76 5.13 -14.12
CA SER A 98 -4.05 6.38 -13.79
C SER A 98 -4.73 7.13 -12.63
N ASN A 99 -6.07 7.28 -12.67
CA ASN A 99 -6.82 7.91 -11.56
C ASN A 99 -6.72 7.10 -10.28
N THR A 100 -6.76 5.76 -10.36
CA THR A 100 -6.59 4.89 -9.19
C THR A 100 -5.25 5.16 -8.52
N GLY A 101 -4.14 5.14 -9.27
CA GLY A 101 -2.82 5.43 -8.74
C GLY A 101 -2.71 6.85 -8.17
N PHE A 102 -3.29 7.85 -8.86
CA PHE A 102 -3.32 9.22 -8.40
C PHE A 102 -4.04 9.38 -7.05
N ILE A 103 -5.30 8.92 -6.97
CA ILE A 103 -6.13 9.14 -5.78
C ILE A 103 -5.62 8.30 -4.61
N THR A 104 -5.16 7.06 -4.85
CA THR A 104 -4.51 6.24 -3.83
C THR A 104 -3.29 6.97 -3.26
N GLY A 105 -2.45 7.56 -4.11
CA GLY A 105 -1.28 8.33 -3.70
C GLY A 105 -1.58 9.48 -2.72
N LEU A 106 -2.84 9.94 -2.59
CA LEU A 106 -3.22 10.97 -1.61
C LEU A 106 -3.05 10.53 -0.14
N TYR A 107 -2.75 9.27 0.14
CA TYR A 107 -2.34 8.86 1.49
C TYR A 107 -1.08 9.62 1.99
N ILE A 108 -0.29 10.24 1.09
CA ILE A 108 0.81 11.13 1.49
C ILE A 108 0.35 12.32 2.36
N VAL A 109 -0.89 12.74 2.18
CA VAL A 109 -1.53 13.79 2.99
C VAL A 109 -2.09 13.21 4.27
N PHE A 110 -2.78 12.06 4.17
CA PHE A 110 -3.43 11.43 5.33
C PHE A 110 -2.42 10.97 6.38
N VAL A 111 -1.28 10.40 5.98
CA VAL A 111 -0.25 9.91 6.92
C VAL A 111 0.25 10.99 7.87
N PRO A 112 0.77 12.15 7.41
CA PRO A 112 1.22 13.17 8.34
C PRO A 112 0.07 13.84 9.08
N MET A 113 -1.13 13.97 8.50
CA MET A 113 -2.31 14.50 9.22
C MET A 113 -2.68 13.62 10.42
N ILE A 114 -2.78 12.29 10.21
CA ILE A 114 -3.03 11.32 11.30
C ILE A 114 -1.87 11.35 12.28
N GLY A 115 -0.62 11.42 11.80
CA GLY A 115 0.57 11.52 12.65
C GLY A 115 0.54 12.74 13.56
N VAL A 116 0.13 13.91 13.07
CA VAL A 116 -0.06 15.12 13.90
C VAL A 116 -1.15 14.90 14.95
N ALA A 117 -2.28 14.30 14.57
CA ALA A 117 -3.35 13.96 15.50
C ALA A 117 -2.90 12.98 16.61
N LEU A 118 -1.90 12.14 16.33
CA LEU A 118 -1.25 11.23 17.27
C LEU A 118 -0.09 11.90 18.06
N GLY A 119 0.13 13.21 17.88
CA GLY A 119 1.16 13.98 18.59
C GLY A 119 2.55 13.94 17.97
N HIS A 120 2.70 13.42 16.74
CA HIS A 120 3.98 13.47 16.02
C HIS A 120 4.30 14.91 15.59
N LYS A 121 5.56 15.28 15.73
CA LYS A 121 6.06 16.58 15.27
C LYS A 121 6.82 16.40 13.97
N TYR A 122 6.47 17.19 12.98
CA TYR A 122 7.11 17.17 11.67
C TYR A 122 7.89 18.46 11.41
N ASN A 123 8.97 18.34 10.61
CA ASN A 123 9.63 19.51 10.07
C ASN A 123 8.67 20.23 9.09
N PRO A 124 8.50 21.57 9.19
CA PRO A 124 7.63 22.29 8.26
C PRO A 124 7.92 22.05 6.78
N LYS A 125 9.17 21.73 6.43
CA LYS A 125 9.56 21.44 5.04
C LYS A 125 8.92 20.15 4.46
N ILE A 126 8.43 19.24 5.31
CA ILE A 126 7.69 18.06 4.81
C ILE A 126 6.40 18.47 4.16
N TRP A 127 5.73 19.51 4.66
CA TRP A 127 4.50 20.03 4.05
C TRP A 127 4.73 20.62 2.68
N LEU A 128 5.89 21.23 2.46
CA LEU A 128 6.29 21.69 1.12
C LEU A 128 6.54 20.51 0.18
N ALA A 129 7.21 19.45 0.65
CA ALA A 129 7.41 18.23 -0.14
C ALA A 129 6.07 17.57 -0.51
N ILE A 130 5.12 17.52 0.43
CA ILE A 130 3.76 17.02 0.19
C ILE A 130 3.04 17.88 -0.83
N LEU A 131 3.11 19.21 -0.70
CA LEU A 131 2.46 20.12 -1.65
C LEU A 131 3.01 19.94 -3.07
N ILE A 132 4.33 19.81 -3.23
CA ILE A 132 4.97 19.53 -4.53
C ILE A 132 4.47 18.20 -5.09
N ALA A 133 4.45 17.13 -4.27
CA ALA A 133 4.00 15.82 -4.70
C ALA A 133 2.50 15.84 -5.06
N CYS A 134 1.65 16.49 -4.27
CA CYS A 134 0.21 16.64 -4.57
C CYS A 134 -0.04 17.43 -5.86
N SER A 135 0.75 18.49 -6.12
CA SER A 135 0.68 19.23 -7.38
C SER A 135 1.06 18.32 -8.55
N GLY A 136 2.07 17.48 -8.37
CA GLY A 136 2.46 16.46 -9.36
C GLY A 136 1.35 15.42 -9.59
N LEU A 137 0.74 14.91 -8.53
CA LEU A 137 -0.40 14.00 -8.61
C LEU A 137 -1.57 14.63 -9.39
N TYR A 138 -1.90 15.89 -9.10
CA TYR A 138 -2.96 16.61 -9.80
C TYR A 138 -2.68 16.75 -11.32
N LEU A 139 -1.45 17.10 -11.70
CA LEU A 139 -1.08 17.20 -13.11
C LEU A 139 -1.07 15.85 -13.83
N LEU A 140 -0.70 14.77 -13.11
CA LEU A 140 -0.66 13.41 -13.65
C LEU A 140 -2.07 12.88 -13.95
N SER A 141 -3.06 13.19 -13.10
CA SER A 141 -4.43 12.67 -13.24
C SER A 141 -5.15 13.14 -14.51
N GLY A 142 -4.67 14.19 -15.17
CA GLY A 142 -5.33 14.76 -16.34
C GLY A 142 -6.75 15.28 -16.07
N MET A 143 -7.10 15.53 -14.80
CA MET A 143 -8.42 16.02 -14.42
C MET A 143 -8.67 17.40 -14.98
N ASP A 144 -9.25 17.46 -16.17
CA ASP A 144 -9.83 18.67 -16.71
C ASP A 144 -11.19 18.94 -16.03
N GLY A 145 -11.12 19.41 -14.76
CA GLY A 145 -12.26 19.72 -13.91
C GLY A 145 -12.44 18.80 -12.71
N LEU A 146 -13.00 19.34 -11.61
CA LEU A 146 -13.23 18.68 -10.31
C LEU A 146 -14.40 17.68 -10.32
N TYR A 147 -14.64 16.98 -11.42
CA TYR A 147 -15.70 15.96 -11.47
C TYR A 147 -15.17 14.63 -10.91
N MET A 148 -15.43 14.40 -9.63
CA MET A 148 -15.20 13.09 -8.98
C MET A 148 -16.26 12.08 -9.43
N LYS A 149 -15.83 11.01 -10.07
CA LYS A 149 -16.68 9.85 -10.34
C LYS A 149 -16.92 9.06 -9.03
N LYS A 150 -17.99 8.27 -8.98
CA LYS A 150 -18.29 7.43 -7.82
C LYS A 150 -17.12 6.50 -7.46
N GLY A 151 -16.44 5.94 -8.46
CA GLY A 151 -15.25 5.13 -8.26
C GLY A 151 -14.10 5.90 -7.60
N ASP A 152 -13.88 7.16 -7.98
CA ASP A 152 -12.84 8.01 -7.41
C ASP A 152 -13.06 8.25 -5.90
N LEU A 153 -14.33 8.38 -5.47
CA LEU A 153 -14.67 8.50 -4.04
C LEU A 153 -14.30 7.23 -3.26
N PHE A 154 -14.57 6.06 -3.81
CA PHE A 154 -14.15 4.80 -3.17
C PHE A 154 -12.63 4.69 -3.07
N ILE A 155 -11.90 5.09 -4.11
CA ILE A 155 -10.42 5.13 -4.06
C ILE A 155 -9.93 6.12 -3.00
N LEU A 156 -10.58 7.28 -2.84
CA LEU A 156 -10.21 8.26 -1.81
C LEU A 156 -10.41 7.70 -0.38
N ILE A 157 -11.53 7.00 -0.15
CA ILE A 157 -11.77 6.29 1.11
C ILE A 157 -10.70 5.22 1.33
N SER A 158 -10.36 4.47 0.29
CA SER A 158 -9.25 3.50 0.32
C SER A 158 -7.92 4.16 0.72
N ALA A 159 -7.59 5.31 0.15
CA ALA A 159 -6.36 6.05 0.44
C ALA A 159 -6.26 6.45 1.94
N PHE A 160 -7.37 6.80 2.58
CA PHE A 160 -7.41 7.05 4.02
C PHE A 160 -7.07 5.77 4.83
N PHE A 161 -7.65 4.64 4.47
CA PHE A 161 -7.34 3.35 5.13
C PHE A 161 -5.89 2.93 4.87
N TRP A 162 -5.35 3.14 3.68
CA TRP A 162 -3.93 2.90 3.37
C TRP A 162 -3.01 3.78 4.22
N GLY A 163 -3.30 5.07 4.34
CA GLY A 163 -2.54 5.98 5.20
C GLY A 163 -2.55 5.54 6.67
N THR A 164 -3.70 5.11 7.18
CA THR A 164 -3.83 4.58 8.54
C THR A 164 -3.06 3.26 8.69
N HIS A 165 -3.13 2.37 7.70
CA HIS A 165 -2.38 1.11 7.70
C HIS A 165 -0.86 1.34 7.74
N LEU A 166 -0.33 2.31 6.99
CA LEU A 166 1.10 2.68 7.02
C LEU A 166 1.56 3.05 8.43
N ILE A 167 0.76 3.80 9.18
CA ILE A 167 1.06 4.19 10.56
C ILE A 167 1.02 2.97 11.49
N VAL A 168 0.02 2.11 11.34
CA VAL A 168 -0.09 0.89 12.16
C VAL A 168 1.07 -0.07 11.88
N ILE A 169 1.50 -0.22 10.63
CA ILE A 169 2.70 -1.00 10.27
C ILE A 169 3.94 -0.45 10.98
N ASP A 170 4.16 0.85 10.98
CA ASP A 170 5.28 1.48 11.67
C ASP A 170 5.29 1.15 13.18
N MET A 171 4.14 1.33 13.84
CA MET A 171 3.99 1.06 15.28
C MET A 171 4.30 -0.40 15.66
N ILE A 172 4.04 -1.35 14.74
CA ILE A 172 4.07 -2.79 15.03
C ILE A 172 5.32 -3.46 14.46
N SER A 173 5.84 -3.01 13.31
CA SER A 173 6.89 -3.68 12.55
C SER A 173 8.17 -3.91 13.35
N HIS A 174 8.52 -2.98 14.25
CA HIS A 174 9.71 -3.06 15.09
C HIS A 174 9.68 -4.22 16.11
N ARG A 175 8.48 -4.65 16.53
CA ARG A 175 8.29 -5.67 17.56
C ARG A 175 8.02 -7.07 16.99
N HIS A 176 7.87 -7.20 15.66
CA HIS A 176 7.47 -8.45 15.04
C HIS A 176 8.42 -8.89 13.93
N HIS A 177 8.46 -10.20 13.69
CA HIS A 177 9.15 -10.73 12.53
C HIS A 177 8.34 -10.39 11.25
N PRO A 178 8.93 -9.70 10.25
CA PRO A 178 8.19 -9.16 9.10
C PRO A 178 7.35 -10.21 8.37
N ILE A 179 7.93 -11.37 8.02
CA ILE A 179 7.22 -12.42 7.28
C ILE A 179 6.07 -13.01 8.11
N ALA A 180 6.29 -13.25 9.43
CA ALA A 180 5.24 -13.79 10.27
C ALA A 180 4.07 -12.80 10.47
N PHE A 181 4.38 -11.51 10.51
CA PHE A 181 3.38 -10.47 10.59
C PHE A 181 2.62 -10.34 9.25
N ALA A 182 3.34 -10.34 8.11
CA ALA A 182 2.74 -10.33 6.78
C ALA A 182 1.73 -11.48 6.58
N ILE A 183 2.13 -12.73 6.88
CA ILE A 183 1.25 -13.90 6.77
C ILE A 183 -0.05 -13.69 7.56
N ARG A 184 0.04 -13.23 8.81
CA ARG A 184 -1.12 -13.07 9.68
C ARG A 184 -2.07 -11.99 9.19
N GLN A 185 -1.57 -10.80 8.81
CA GLN A 185 -2.43 -9.73 8.30
C GLN A 185 -3.09 -10.10 6.97
N PHE A 186 -2.40 -10.89 6.11
CA PHE A 186 -2.98 -11.37 4.86
C PHE A 186 -4.10 -12.37 5.12
N PHE A 187 -3.96 -13.28 6.08
CA PHE A 187 -5.06 -14.17 6.46
C PHE A 187 -6.25 -13.40 7.01
N VAL A 188 -6.04 -12.39 7.87
CA VAL A 188 -7.16 -11.55 8.37
C VAL A 188 -7.86 -10.86 7.20
N CYS A 189 -7.11 -10.23 6.29
CA CYS A 189 -7.67 -9.58 5.11
C CYS A 189 -8.40 -10.58 4.20
N GLY A 190 -7.81 -11.74 3.93
CA GLY A 190 -8.40 -12.79 3.08
C GLY A 190 -9.69 -13.34 3.67
N ILE A 191 -9.74 -13.64 4.97
CA ILE A 191 -10.92 -14.12 5.69
C ILE A 191 -12.03 -13.06 5.66
N LEU A 192 -11.73 -11.80 5.97
CA LEU A 192 -12.72 -10.73 5.93
C LEU A 192 -13.25 -10.50 4.50
N SER A 193 -12.40 -10.61 3.48
CA SER A 193 -12.80 -10.52 2.08
C SER A 193 -13.70 -11.69 1.69
N LEU A 194 -13.40 -12.91 2.14
CA LEU A 194 -14.25 -14.08 1.88
C LEU A 194 -15.63 -13.91 2.56
N PHE A 195 -15.65 -13.43 3.79
CA PHE A 195 -16.91 -13.11 4.48
C PHE A 195 -17.73 -12.06 3.72
N ALA A 196 -17.08 -11.00 3.23
CA ALA A 196 -17.73 -9.98 2.42
C ALA A 196 -18.28 -10.57 1.12
N ALA A 197 -17.53 -11.41 0.41
CA ALA A 197 -17.99 -12.10 -0.80
C ALA A 197 -19.25 -12.96 -0.54
N LEU A 198 -19.28 -13.70 0.57
CA LEU A 198 -20.44 -14.51 0.96
C LEU A 198 -21.68 -13.65 1.29
N ILE A 199 -21.50 -12.53 2.00
CA ILE A 199 -22.60 -11.63 2.36
C ILE A 199 -23.17 -10.91 1.13
N THR A 200 -22.30 -10.50 0.19
CA THR A 200 -22.70 -9.81 -1.04
C THR A 200 -23.21 -10.77 -2.12
N GLY A 201 -23.08 -12.08 -1.92
CA GLY A 201 -23.52 -13.11 -2.89
C GLY A 201 -22.62 -13.21 -4.11
N GLU A 202 -21.34 -12.85 -4.00
CA GLU A 202 -20.37 -12.99 -5.09
C GLU A 202 -20.14 -14.48 -5.44
N SER A 203 -19.90 -14.76 -6.73
CA SER A 203 -19.52 -16.09 -7.16
C SER A 203 -18.16 -16.48 -6.59
N LEU A 204 -18.09 -17.65 -5.94
CA LEU A 204 -16.82 -18.20 -5.42
C LEU A 204 -16.01 -18.93 -6.51
N ILE A 205 -16.50 -18.98 -7.73
CA ILE A 205 -15.86 -19.67 -8.84
C ILE A 205 -15.01 -18.67 -9.63
N VAL A 206 -13.74 -18.99 -9.83
CA VAL A 206 -12.88 -18.24 -10.75
C VAL A 206 -13.23 -18.64 -12.18
N PRO A 207 -13.70 -17.71 -13.03
CA PRO A 207 -14.36 -18.07 -14.28
C PRO A 207 -13.41 -18.55 -15.38
N SER A 208 -12.10 -18.30 -15.27
CA SER A 208 -11.13 -18.59 -16.34
C SER A 208 -9.72 -18.79 -15.84
N MET A 209 -8.85 -19.37 -16.68
CA MET A 209 -7.38 -19.41 -16.42
C MET A 209 -6.77 -18.03 -16.37
N GLU A 210 -7.31 -17.07 -17.08
CA GLU A 210 -6.90 -15.66 -17.02
C GLU A 210 -7.16 -15.07 -15.64
N GLY A 211 -8.29 -15.36 -15.01
CA GLY A 211 -8.58 -14.99 -13.63
C GLY A 211 -7.55 -15.52 -12.64
N TRP A 212 -7.16 -16.80 -12.79
CA TRP A 212 -6.08 -17.38 -11.99
C TRP A 212 -4.73 -16.72 -12.23
N PHE A 213 -4.41 -16.34 -13.47
CA PHE A 213 -3.19 -15.58 -13.78
C PHE A 213 -3.16 -14.25 -13.03
N TYR A 214 -4.26 -13.47 -13.02
CA TYR A 214 -4.34 -12.21 -12.28
C TYR A 214 -4.22 -12.40 -10.78
N ILE A 215 -4.86 -13.43 -10.21
CA ILE A 215 -4.74 -13.78 -8.79
C ILE A 215 -3.30 -14.16 -8.44
N CYS A 216 -2.65 -15.00 -9.23
CA CYS A 216 -1.30 -15.48 -8.96
C CYS A 216 -0.26 -14.34 -9.02
N ILE A 217 -0.28 -13.56 -10.10
CA ILE A 217 0.69 -12.45 -10.23
C ILE A 217 0.47 -11.39 -9.16
N SER A 218 -0.77 -10.94 -8.95
CA SER A 218 -1.04 -9.93 -7.93
C SER A 218 -0.80 -10.46 -6.51
N GLY A 219 -1.15 -11.71 -6.23
CA GLY A 219 -0.93 -12.34 -4.93
C GLY A 219 0.56 -12.52 -4.59
N VAL A 220 1.35 -12.99 -5.54
CA VAL A 220 2.78 -13.22 -5.31
C VAL A 220 3.58 -11.93 -5.37
N VAL A 221 3.44 -11.15 -6.44
CA VAL A 221 4.30 -9.98 -6.67
C VAL A 221 3.83 -8.78 -5.86
N ALA A 222 2.57 -8.35 -6.03
CA ALA A 222 2.11 -7.14 -5.38
C ALA A 222 1.85 -7.35 -3.88
N ILE A 223 1.33 -8.52 -3.46
CA ILE A 223 1.00 -8.75 -2.05
C ILE A 223 2.16 -9.41 -1.33
N ALA A 224 2.54 -10.66 -1.65
CA ALA A 224 3.53 -11.37 -0.86
C ALA A 224 4.89 -10.64 -0.83
N LEU A 225 5.44 -10.24 -1.99
CA LEU A 225 6.70 -9.51 -2.05
C LEU A 225 6.52 -8.05 -1.65
N GLY A 226 5.55 -7.32 -2.23
CA GLY A 226 5.36 -5.90 -2.01
C GLY A 226 5.16 -5.53 -0.54
N TYR A 227 4.18 -6.12 0.14
CA TYR A 227 3.97 -5.82 1.57
C TYR A 227 5.07 -6.38 2.48
N THR A 228 5.74 -7.46 2.09
CA THR A 228 6.92 -7.91 2.84
C THR A 228 8.05 -6.87 2.75
N PHE A 229 8.31 -6.33 1.57
CA PHE A 229 9.29 -5.25 1.38
C PHE A 229 8.88 -3.97 2.11
N GLN A 230 7.59 -3.61 2.10
CA GLN A 230 7.05 -2.52 2.90
C GLN A 230 7.40 -2.69 4.38
N ILE A 231 7.08 -3.85 4.99
CA ILE A 231 7.33 -4.09 6.41
C ILE A 231 8.82 -4.01 6.74
N TYR A 232 9.69 -4.54 5.88
CA TYR A 232 11.14 -4.41 6.05
C TYR A 232 11.60 -2.96 5.89
N GLY A 233 11.10 -2.25 4.90
CA GLY A 233 11.42 -0.85 4.64
C GLY A 233 10.97 0.07 5.78
N GLN A 234 9.75 -0.07 6.26
CA GLN A 234 9.21 0.75 7.35
C GLN A 234 9.84 0.48 8.72
N LYS A 235 10.68 -0.55 8.89
CA LYS A 235 11.55 -0.66 10.07
C LYS A 235 12.63 0.43 10.16
N VAL A 236 12.94 1.08 9.05
CA VAL A 236 14.01 2.10 8.96
C VAL A 236 13.45 3.44 8.49
N THR A 237 12.53 3.41 7.52
CA THR A 237 11.95 4.61 6.92
C THR A 237 10.65 4.99 7.62
N PRO A 238 10.54 6.22 8.17
CA PRO A 238 9.32 6.70 8.83
C PRO A 238 8.09 6.70 7.92
N PRO A 239 6.85 6.58 8.48
CA PRO A 239 5.62 6.44 7.70
C PRO A 239 5.39 7.57 6.68
N SER A 240 5.69 8.82 7.05
CA SER A 240 5.53 9.97 6.15
C SER A 240 6.48 9.93 4.95
N GLN A 241 7.72 9.51 5.16
CA GLN A 241 8.69 9.32 4.07
C GLN A 241 8.33 8.10 3.23
N ALA A 242 7.91 7.00 3.86
CA ALA A 242 7.43 5.82 3.16
C ALA A 242 6.23 6.15 2.28
N ALA A 243 5.25 6.91 2.79
CA ALA A 243 4.09 7.36 2.01
C ALA A 243 4.49 8.19 0.78
N LEU A 244 5.47 9.08 0.92
CA LEU A 244 5.98 9.86 -0.21
C LEU A 244 6.69 8.99 -1.27
N ILE A 245 7.45 7.97 -0.85
CA ILE A 245 8.06 7.02 -1.79
C ILE A 245 6.95 6.20 -2.47
N PHE A 246 6.00 5.68 -1.70
CA PHE A 246 4.91 4.89 -2.26
C PHE A 246 4.02 5.68 -3.22
N SER A 247 3.81 6.99 -3.01
CA SER A 247 3.02 7.81 -3.94
C SER A 247 3.55 7.79 -5.37
N THR A 248 4.83 7.43 -5.58
CA THR A 248 5.39 7.20 -6.92
C THR A 248 4.73 6.01 -7.65
N GLU A 249 3.92 5.19 -6.96
CA GLU A 249 3.10 4.16 -7.60
C GLU A 249 2.18 4.75 -8.68
N ALA A 250 1.74 6.02 -8.54
CA ALA A 250 0.97 6.71 -9.55
C ALA A 250 1.76 6.88 -10.88
N VAL A 251 3.07 7.09 -10.80
CA VAL A 251 3.93 7.13 -12.00
C VAL A 251 3.99 5.76 -12.66
N PHE A 252 4.19 4.71 -11.87
CA PHE A 252 4.25 3.34 -12.39
C PHE A 252 2.89 2.89 -12.93
N SER A 253 1.77 3.29 -12.29
CA SER A 253 0.43 2.98 -12.77
C SER A 253 0.13 3.68 -14.11
N ALA A 254 0.55 4.93 -14.25
CA ALA A 254 0.40 5.68 -15.50
C ALA A 254 1.22 5.05 -16.64
N VAL A 255 2.49 4.68 -16.38
CA VAL A 255 3.33 3.99 -17.37
C VAL A 255 2.72 2.64 -17.76
N ALA A 256 2.23 1.87 -16.78
CA ALA A 256 1.59 0.59 -17.04
C ALA A 256 0.25 0.78 -17.79
N GLY A 257 -0.55 1.79 -17.46
CA GLY A 257 -1.79 2.14 -18.15
C GLY A 257 -1.56 2.47 -19.64
N ILE A 258 -0.50 3.22 -19.95
CA ILE A 258 -0.11 3.50 -21.35
C ILE A 258 0.23 2.21 -22.08
N TYR A 259 1.12 1.39 -21.49
CA TYR A 259 1.69 0.24 -22.17
C TYR A 259 0.66 -0.90 -22.38
N PHE A 260 -0.16 -1.17 -21.36
CA PHE A 260 -1.08 -2.31 -21.38
C PHE A 260 -2.52 -1.96 -21.79
N LEU A 261 -2.98 -0.73 -21.51
CA LEU A 261 -4.36 -0.30 -21.77
C LEU A 261 -4.45 0.80 -22.82
N GLY A 262 -3.34 1.27 -23.39
CA GLY A 262 -3.33 2.32 -24.39
C GLY A 262 -3.75 3.69 -23.85
N GLU A 263 -3.66 3.93 -22.54
CA GLU A 263 -3.95 5.25 -21.98
C GLU A 263 -2.97 6.30 -22.53
N VAL A 264 -3.44 7.50 -22.87
CA VAL A 264 -2.60 8.56 -23.43
C VAL A 264 -2.23 9.57 -22.36
N LEU A 265 -0.93 9.72 -22.08
CA LEU A 265 -0.41 10.76 -21.19
C LEU A 265 -0.08 12.03 -21.96
N GLY A 266 -0.71 13.13 -21.56
CA GLY A 266 -0.34 14.46 -22.05
C GLY A 266 0.95 14.99 -21.41
N SER A 267 1.50 16.08 -21.98
CA SER A 267 2.70 16.75 -21.45
C SER A 267 2.57 17.19 -19.97
N LYS A 268 1.37 17.55 -19.53
CA LYS A 268 1.08 17.87 -18.11
C LYS A 268 1.39 16.69 -17.18
N ALA A 269 1.08 15.47 -17.62
CA ALA A 269 1.32 14.26 -16.83
C ALA A 269 2.83 13.98 -16.64
N LEU A 270 3.66 14.24 -17.64
CA LEU A 270 5.12 14.12 -17.51
C LEU A 270 5.68 15.10 -16.47
N ILE A 271 5.21 16.37 -16.48
CA ILE A 271 5.58 17.34 -15.45
C ILE A 271 5.10 16.85 -14.07
N GLY A 272 3.91 16.27 -14.01
CA GLY A 272 3.37 15.67 -12.79
C GLY A 272 4.28 14.59 -12.21
N CYS A 273 4.76 13.67 -13.03
CA CYS A 273 5.71 12.63 -12.62
C CYS A 273 7.01 13.23 -12.03
N LEU A 274 7.58 14.25 -12.68
CA LEU A 274 8.79 14.91 -12.20
C LEU A 274 8.58 15.61 -10.86
N LEU A 275 7.45 16.28 -10.66
CA LEU A 275 7.10 16.91 -9.38
C LEU A 275 6.91 15.87 -8.27
N MET A 276 6.25 14.74 -8.53
CA MET A 276 6.09 13.66 -7.56
C MET A 276 7.44 13.09 -7.12
N LEU A 277 8.33 12.79 -8.08
CA LEU A 277 9.67 12.31 -7.78
C LEU A 277 10.47 13.35 -6.99
N GLY A 278 10.40 14.63 -7.38
CA GLY A 278 11.04 15.74 -6.69
C GLY A 278 10.55 15.91 -5.24
N GLY A 279 9.24 15.85 -5.03
CA GLY A 279 8.61 15.89 -3.70
C GLY A 279 9.05 14.70 -2.84
N SER A 280 9.04 13.48 -3.40
CA SER A 280 9.49 12.28 -2.70
C SER A 280 10.97 12.34 -2.31
N LEU A 281 11.84 12.81 -3.20
CA LEU A 281 13.26 13.02 -2.90
C LEU A 281 13.46 14.09 -1.82
N MET A 282 12.76 15.22 -1.92
CA MET A 282 12.83 16.29 -0.94
C MET A 282 12.45 15.80 0.47
N ALA A 283 11.40 14.97 0.59
CA ALA A 283 10.96 14.47 1.89
C ALA A 283 11.99 13.59 2.59
N GLN A 284 12.86 12.91 1.86
CA GLN A 284 13.92 12.08 2.44
C GLN A 284 14.93 12.90 3.28
N PHE A 285 15.10 14.19 2.98
CA PHE A 285 15.97 15.08 3.74
C PHE A 285 15.33 15.63 5.02
N TYR A 286 14.02 15.45 5.23
CA TYR A 286 13.26 16.02 6.34
C TYR A 286 12.45 14.99 7.13
N PRO A 287 13.12 14.05 7.86
CA PRO A 287 12.41 13.06 8.67
C PRO A 287 11.61 13.73 9.82
N PRO A 288 10.60 13.03 10.37
CA PRO A 288 9.87 13.48 11.55
C PRO A 288 10.82 13.76 12.73
N LEU A 289 10.58 14.85 13.45
CA LEU A 289 11.48 15.32 14.52
C LEU A 289 11.50 14.37 15.73
N ASN A 290 10.42 13.61 15.98
CA ASN A 290 10.26 12.76 17.16
C ASN A 290 10.44 11.26 16.90
N HIS A 291 10.80 10.83 15.70
CA HIS A 291 10.92 9.42 15.38
C HIS A 291 12.00 8.70 16.22
N ARG A 292 13.08 9.39 16.58
CA ARG A 292 14.16 8.85 17.42
C ARG A 292 13.80 8.67 18.90
N MET A 293 12.78 9.38 19.41
CA MET A 293 12.40 9.30 20.83
C MET A 293 11.59 8.05 21.16
N THR A 294 10.93 7.45 20.18
CA THR A 294 10.20 6.19 20.36
C THR A 294 11.14 5.00 20.44
N GLU A 295 12.26 5.02 19.72
CA GLU A 295 13.30 3.97 19.82
C GLU A 295 14.00 3.96 21.20
N GLN A 296 14.31 5.12 21.77
CA GLN A 296 14.97 5.17 23.10
C GLN A 296 14.05 4.78 24.25
N LYS A 297 12.75 5.09 24.19
CA LYS A 297 11.77 4.67 25.20
C LYS A 297 11.39 3.19 25.12
N SER A 298 11.67 2.51 24.01
CA SER A 298 11.44 1.07 23.88
C SER A 298 12.62 0.20 24.32
N LEU A 299 13.78 0.83 24.62
CA LEU A 299 15.01 0.19 25.07
C LEU A 299 15.31 0.44 26.57
N SER A 300 14.55 1.31 27.24
CA SER A 300 14.53 1.51 28.68
C SER A 300 13.30 0.81 29.31
#